data_aee7a6309f63666c0ab4a685608a0a61
#
_entry.id   aee7a6309f63666c0ab4a685608a0a61
#
_cell.length_a   1.000
_cell.length_b   1.000
_cell.length_c   1.000
_cell.angle_alpha   90.00
_cell.angle_beta   90.00
_cell.angle_gamma   90.00
#
_symmetry.space_group_name_H-M   'P 1'
#
loop_
_entity.id
_entity.type
_entity.pdbx_description
1 polymer ?
#
loop_
_entity_poly.entity_id
_entity_poly.type
_entity_poly.pdbx_seq_one_letter_code
_entity_poly.pdbx_strand_id
1 'polypeptide(L)'
;AKALEMFLSIPIFIGYLISSIVVIPIVINGFTFISRFQIWTQPVWIFLHVLPFAFIATNHSILFEEWTGYTGVLGDPDGSFNILLFGAASAVIFSLAAQIGEQVDFLRFLPPKTKKNKISWWTSLLAAGPGWMLVGGLKIFAGSFLVFLCLKMNIPVDMAGEPTLMYKTAFQFVFTSSWAVAFATATFVIISQIKINVTNAYAGSIAWSNFFSRLTHSHPGRVVWLIFNVAIAFLLVTMGAYQALEQILGLYSIIAVAWVGALSSDL
;
A
#
# COMPACT_ATOMS: atom_id res chain seq x y z
N ALA A 1 -4.59 -10.02 8.13
CA ALA A 1 -4.69 -11.42 8.53
C ALA A 1 -3.45 -11.86 9.31
N LYS A 2 -2.22 -11.87 8.73
CA LYS A 2 -0.99 -12.29 9.42
C LYS A 2 -0.74 -11.58 10.76
N ALA A 3 -0.99 -10.29 10.86
CA ALA A 3 -0.86 -9.57 12.12
C ALA A 3 -1.87 -10.06 13.19
N LEU A 4 -3.09 -10.41 12.79
CA LEU A 4 -4.10 -10.99 13.69
C LEU A 4 -3.69 -12.40 14.14
N GLU A 5 -3.13 -13.20 13.26
CA GLU A 5 -2.58 -14.52 13.60
C GLU A 5 -1.42 -14.39 14.58
N MET A 6 -0.46 -13.52 14.31
CA MET A 6 0.73 -13.31 15.14
C MET A 6 0.40 -12.80 16.53
N PHE A 7 -0.55 -11.88 16.67
CA PHE A 7 -0.84 -11.20 17.95
C PHE A 7 -1.99 -11.85 18.72
N LEU A 8 -3.03 -12.33 18.03
CA LEU A 8 -4.24 -12.88 18.64
C LEU A 8 -4.38 -14.40 18.44
N SER A 9 -3.42 -15.05 17.77
CA SER A 9 -3.48 -16.47 17.42
C SER A 9 -4.76 -16.84 16.63
N ILE A 10 -5.30 -15.88 15.87
CA ILE A 10 -6.48 -16.10 15.02
C ILE A 10 -6.05 -16.84 13.76
N PRO A 11 -6.71 -17.96 13.39
CA PRO A 11 -6.40 -18.65 12.13
C PRO A 11 -6.43 -17.72 10.92
N ILE A 12 -5.47 -17.86 10.01
CA ILE A 12 -5.25 -16.94 8.88
C ILE A 12 -6.52 -16.71 8.04
N PHE A 13 -7.31 -17.78 7.82
CA PHE A 13 -8.57 -17.71 7.09
C PHE A 13 -9.60 -16.79 7.78
N ILE A 14 -9.72 -16.89 9.11
CA ILE A 14 -10.59 -16.00 9.89
C ILE A 14 -10.06 -14.57 9.83
N GLY A 15 -8.74 -14.41 9.83
CA GLY A 15 -8.08 -13.11 9.62
C GLY A 15 -8.45 -12.48 8.27
N TYR A 16 -8.49 -13.25 7.19
CA TYR A 16 -8.97 -12.79 5.88
C TYR A 16 -10.44 -12.37 5.92
N LEU A 17 -11.29 -13.17 6.55
CA LEU A 17 -12.72 -12.89 6.67
C LEU A 17 -12.96 -11.58 7.46
N ILE A 18 -12.31 -11.42 8.62
CA ILE A 18 -12.40 -10.19 9.42
C ILE A 18 -11.94 -8.98 8.60
N SER A 19 -10.78 -9.09 7.94
CA SER A 19 -10.22 -8.00 7.13
C SER A 19 -11.13 -7.59 5.97
N SER A 20 -11.86 -8.54 5.39
CA SER A 20 -12.82 -8.29 4.32
C SER A 20 -14.12 -7.65 4.84
N ILE A 21 -14.67 -8.16 5.93
CA ILE A 21 -15.94 -7.67 6.49
C ILE A 21 -15.82 -6.27 7.07
N VAL A 22 -14.72 -5.96 7.78
CA VAL A 22 -14.53 -4.69 8.48
C VAL A 22 -14.51 -3.47 7.53
N VAL A 23 -14.15 -3.69 6.28
CA VAL A 23 -14.10 -2.64 5.25
C VAL A 23 -15.50 -2.20 4.81
N ILE A 24 -16.46 -3.13 4.77
CA ILE A 24 -17.81 -2.90 4.25
C ILE A 24 -18.54 -1.75 4.97
N PRO A 25 -18.70 -1.76 6.30
CA PRO A 25 -19.41 -0.69 7.00
C PRO A 25 -18.73 0.67 6.86
N ILE A 26 -17.39 0.71 6.78
CA ILE A 26 -16.64 1.96 6.61
C ILE A 26 -16.95 2.58 5.25
N VAL A 27 -16.96 1.75 4.19
CA VAL A 27 -17.19 2.22 2.82
C VAL A 27 -18.65 2.55 2.54
N ILE A 28 -19.61 1.81 3.11
CA ILE A 28 -21.05 2.10 2.98
C ILE A 28 -21.38 3.51 3.45
N ASN A 29 -20.79 3.95 4.56
CA ASN A 29 -20.99 5.29 5.11
C ASN A 29 -20.40 6.42 4.25
N GLY A 30 -19.72 6.07 3.15
CA GLY A 30 -19.30 7.00 2.11
C GLY A 30 -18.03 7.78 2.42
N PHE A 31 -17.68 8.67 1.48
CA PHE A 31 -16.40 9.37 1.45
C PHE A 31 -16.12 10.19 2.73
N THR A 32 -17.13 10.86 3.29
CA THR A 32 -16.95 11.67 4.51
C THR A 32 -16.50 10.80 5.70
N PHE A 33 -17.07 9.62 5.85
CA PHE A 33 -16.67 8.70 6.91
C PHE A 33 -15.28 8.13 6.67
N ILE A 34 -14.98 7.74 5.43
CA ILE A 34 -13.64 7.29 5.02
C ILE A 34 -12.60 8.37 5.35
N SER A 35 -12.86 9.63 4.97
CA SER A 35 -11.97 10.75 5.23
C SER A 35 -11.72 10.96 6.72
N ARG A 36 -12.78 10.93 7.55
CA ARG A 36 -12.65 11.02 9.02
C ARG A 36 -11.81 9.88 9.57
N PHE A 37 -12.08 8.64 9.17
CA PHE A 37 -11.30 7.48 9.57
C PHE A 37 -9.81 7.64 9.22
N GLN A 38 -9.51 8.10 7.99
CA GLN A 38 -8.16 8.38 7.54
C GLN A 38 -7.46 9.43 8.42
N ILE A 39 -8.12 10.54 8.72
CA ILE A 39 -7.57 11.63 9.55
C ILE A 39 -7.33 11.16 11.00
N TRP A 40 -8.29 10.46 11.61
CA TRP A 40 -8.17 10.02 12.99
C TRP A 40 -7.06 8.99 13.21
N THR A 41 -6.85 8.11 12.25
CA THR A 41 -5.81 7.08 12.33
C THR A 41 -4.42 7.58 11.89
N GLN A 42 -4.35 8.72 11.20
CA GLN A 42 -3.12 9.23 10.62
C GLN A 42 -2.00 9.51 11.63
N PRO A 43 -2.24 10.16 12.79
CA PRO A 43 -1.17 10.42 13.75
C PRO A 43 -0.51 9.14 14.28
N VAL A 44 -1.32 8.14 14.65
CA VAL A 44 -0.82 6.85 15.14
C VAL A 44 -0.05 6.13 14.03
N TRP A 45 -0.57 6.16 12.82
CA TRP A 45 0.07 5.53 11.66
C TRP A 45 1.43 6.18 11.34
N ILE A 46 1.50 7.53 11.29
CA ILE A 46 2.77 8.24 11.06
C ILE A 46 3.76 7.94 12.17
N PHE A 47 3.32 8.02 13.43
CA PHE A 47 4.19 7.76 14.56
C PHE A 47 4.82 6.37 14.49
N LEU A 48 3.99 5.33 14.33
CA LEU A 48 4.48 3.94 14.25
C LEU A 48 5.30 3.69 12.96
N HIS A 49 5.01 4.41 11.88
CA HIS A 49 5.79 4.30 10.64
C HIS A 49 7.18 4.88 10.79
N VAL A 50 7.30 6.07 11.39
CA VAL A 50 8.58 6.80 11.50
C VAL A 50 9.44 6.31 12.67
N LEU A 51 8.80 5.87 13.75
CA LEU A 51 9.48 5.49 15.00
C LEU A 51 10.67 4.54 14.81
N PRO A 52 10.55 3.38 14.12
CA PRO A 52 11.67 2.47 14.00
C PRO A 52 12.83 3.07 13.18
N PHE A 53 12.54 3.80 12.12
CA PHE A 53 13.58 4.46 11.33
C PHE A 53 14.34 5.52 12.13
N ALA A 54 13.61 6.37 12.84
CA ALA A 54 14.21 7.41 13.69
C ALA A 54 15.06 6.80 14.80
N PHE A 55 14.57 5.73 15.44
CA PHE A 55 15.30 5.05 16.50
C PHE A 55 16.58 4.38 15.97
N ILE A 56 16.48 3.67 14.84
CA ILE A 56 17.64 3.02 14.22
C ILE A 56 18.64 4.06 13.74
N ALA A 57 18.21 5.18 13.17
CA ALA A 57 19.09 6.26 12.73
C ALA A 57 19.90 6.87 13.88
N THR A 58 19.30 6.99 15.07
CA THR A 58 19.99 7.59 16.22
C THR A 58 20.83 6.62 17.02
N ASN A 59 20.45 5.35 17.12
CA ASN A 59 21.10 4.37 17.98
C ASN A 59 21.90 3.30 17.23
N HIS A 60 21.65 3.11 15.93
CA HIS A 60 22.26 2.07 15.10
C HIS A 60 22.59 2.61 13.69
N SER A 61 23.14 3.83 13.60
CA SER A 61 23.41 4.54 12.33
C SER A 61 24.24 3.73 11.33
N ILE A 62 25.12 2.86 11.81
CA ILE A 62 25.93 1.96 10.99
C ILE A 62 25.09 1.08 10.05
N LEU A 63 23.86 0.75 10.43
CA LEU A 63 22.97 -0.04 9.59
C LEU A 63 22.53 0.70 8.31
N PHE A 64 22.45 2.03 8.35
CA PHE A 64 22.18 2.83 7.17
C PHE A 64 23.40 2.89 6.24
N GLU A 65 24.61 2.97 6.79
CA GLU A 65 25.85 2.94 6.00
C GLU A 65 25.99 1.59 5.29
N GLU A 66 25.81 0.50 6.03
CA GLU A 66 25.83 -0.85 5.46
C GLU A 66 24.76 -1.06 4.40
N TRP A 67 23.54 -0.54 4.60
CA TRP A 67 22.46 -0.62 3.62
C TRP A 67 22.80 0.15 2.34
N THR A 68 23.40 1.34 2.44
CA THR A 68 23.78 2.12 1.25
C THR A 68 24.88 1.44 0.43
N GLY A 69 25.69 0.61 1.04
CA GLY A 69 26.68 -0.23 0.37
C GLY A 69 26.17 -1.59 -0.08
N TYR A 70 24.91 -1.93 0.24
CA TYR A 70 24.36 -3.25 -0.07
C TYR A 70 23.84 -3.34 -1.51
N THR A 71 24.46 -4.21 -2.31
CA THR A 71 24.12 -4.38 -3.74
C THR A 71 22.88 -5.23 -3.99
N GLY A 72 22.27 -5.79 -2.94
CA GLY A 72 21.12 -6.69 -3.05
C GLY A 72 21.50 -8.16 -3.22
N VAL A 73 20.52 -9.04 -3.12
CA VAL A 73 20.75 -10.50 -3.24
C VAL A 73 21.14 -10.90 -4.67
N LEU A 74 20.59 -10.21 -5.66
CA LEU A 74 20.78 -10.49 -7.09
C LEU A 74 21.65 -9.44 -7.78
N GLY A 75 22.12 -8.43 -7.04
CA GLY A 75 22.99 -7.37 -7.58
C GLY A 75 24.41 -7.86 -7.82
N ASP A 76 25.08 -7.21 -8.76
CA ASP A 76 26.49 -7.49 -9.01
C ASP A 76 27.34 -7.00 -7.83
N PRO A 77 28.36 -7.76 -7.39
CA PRO A 77 29.17 -7.42 -6.22
C PRO A 77 29.90 -6.07 -6.34
N ASP A 78 30.19 -5.63 -7.56
CA ASP A 78 30.83 -4.35 -7.86
C ASP A 78 29.85 -3.16 -7.91
N GLY A 79 28.53 -3.42 -7.68
CA GLY A 79 27.49 -2.39 -7.72
C GLY A 79 27.17 -1.88 -9.13
N SER A 80 27.57 -2.62 -10.19
CA SER A 80 27.30 -2.21 -11.56
C SER A 80 25.78 -2.19 -11.86
N PHE A 81 25.39 -1.31 -12.79
CA PHE A 81 24.00 -1.18 -13.21
C PHE A 81 23.53 -2.40 -13.99
N ASN A 82 22.52 -3.09 -13.47
CA ASN A 82 21.92 -4.26 -14.10
C ASN A 82 20.57 -3.89 -14.71
N ILE A 83 20.49 -3.85 -16.06
CA ILE A 83 19.29 -3.45 -16.80
C ILE A 83 18.11 -4.38 -16.57
N LEU A 84 18.34 -5.69 -16.31
CA LEU A 84 17.26 -6.64 -16.05
C LEU A 84 16.63 -6.43 -14.68
N LEU A 85 17.45 -6.18 -13.65
CA LEU A 85 16.97 -5.85 -12.31
C LEU A 85 16.25 -4.49 -12.31
N PHE A 86 16.76 -3.51 -13.03
CA PHE A 86 16.09 -2.23 -13.23
C PHE A 86 14.74 -2.41 -13.91
N GLY A 87 14.68 -3.23 -14.97
CA GLY A 87 13.43 -3.55 -15.68
C GLY A 87 12.41 -4.26 -14.77
N ALA A 88 12.86 -5.23 -13.95
CA ALA A 88 11.99 -5.92 -12.99
C ALA A 88 11.43 -4.97 -11.94
N ALA A 89 12.26 -4.11 -11.34
CA ALA A 89 11.82 -3.09 -10.38
C ALA A 89 10.86 -2.08 -11.04
N SER A 90 11.15 -1.64 -12.25
CA SER A 90 10.29 -0.75 -13.02
C SER A 90 8.91 -1.38 -13.30
N ALA A 91 8.86 -2.67 -13.62
CA ALA A 91 7.59 -3.37 -13.84
C ALA A 91 6.69 -3.34 -12.59
N VAL A 92 7.25 -3.52 -11.40
CA VAL A 92 6.50 -3.39 -10.14
C VAL A 92 5.95 -1.98 -9.96
N ILE A 93 6.78 -0.94 -10.18
CA ILE A 93 6.37 0.47 -10.05
C ILE A 93 5.28 0.80 -11.07
N PHE A 94 5.46 0.44 -12.33
CA PHE A 94 4.51 0.73 -13.39
C PHE A 94 3.20 -0.05 -13.25
N SER A 95 3.18 -1.20 -12.59
CA SER A 95 1.92 -1.88 -12.27
C SER A 95 1.01 -1.04 -11.38
N LEU A 96 1.56 -0.11 -10.61
CA LEU A 96 0.83 0.83 -9.77
C LEU A 96 0.35 2.08 -10.52
N ALA A 97 0.77 2.29 -11.77
CA ALA A 97 0.43 3.49 -12.55
C ALA A 97 -1.10 3.66 -12.73
N ALA A 98 -1.85 2.56 -12.78
CA ALA A 98 -3.32 2.60 -12.86
C ALA A 98 -3.97 3.32 -11.67
N GLN A 99 -3.30 3.41 -10.51
CA GLN A 99 -3.79 4.16 -9.34
C GLN A 99 -3.91 5.67 -9.60
N ILE A 100 -3.28 6.19 -10.66
CA ILE A 100 -3.50 7.57 -11.12
C ILE A 100 -4.99 7.82 -11.39
N GLY A 101 -5.70 6.85 -11.98
CA GLY A 101 -7.15 6.92 -12.17
C GLY A 101 -7.95 6.97 -10.88
N GLU A 102 -7.50 6.27 -9.85
CA GLU A 102 -8.16 6.30 -8.53
C GLU A 102 -8.05 7.65 -7.84
N GLN A 103 -6.98 8.42 -8.06
CA GLN A 103 -6.83 9.75 -7.48
C GLN A 103 -7.95 10.70 -7.90
N VAL A 104 -8.47 10.55 -9.11
CA VAL A 104 -9.60 11.36 -9.60
C VAL A 104 -10.86 11.12 -8.75
N ASP A 105 -11.09 9.91 -8.27
CA ASP A 105 -12.23 9.57 -7.41
C ASP A 105 -12.22 10.30 -6.08
N PHE A 106 -11.04 10.72 -5.60
CA PHE A 106 -10.88 11.49 -4.37
C PHE A 106 -10.76 12.99 -4.64
N LEU A 107 -10.01 13.39 -5.67
CA LEU A 107 -9.77 14.79 -6.01
C LEU A 107 -11.04 15.52 -6.47
N ARG A 108 -12.04 14.81 -7.00
CA ARG A 108 -13.35 15.39 -7.35
C ARG A 108 -14.10 16.01 -6.16
N PHE A 109 -13.72 15.67 -4.92
CA PHE A 109 -14.30 16.27 -3.71
C PHE A 109 -13.62 17.55 -3.26
N LEU A 110 -12.61 18.03 -4.00
CA LEU A 110 -12.03 19.34 -3.74
C LEU A 110 -13.10 20.43 -3.91
N PRO A 111 -13.16 21.41 -3.01
CA PRO A 111 -14.10 22.53 -3.14
C PRO A 111 -13.80 23.35 -4.41
N PRO A 112 -14.78 24.10 -4.94
CA PRO A 112 -14.53 24.97 -6.07
C PRO A 112 -13.37 25.95 -5.81
N LYS A 113 -12.50 26.09 -6.81
CA LYS A 113 -11.38 27.03 -6.73
C LYS A 113 -11.88 28.47 -6.77
N THR A 114 -11.51 29.26 -5.78
CA THR A 114 -11.82 30.69 -5.65
C THR A 114 -10.55 31.51 -5.49
N LYS A 115 -10.67 32.86 -5.59
CA LYS A 115 -9.51 33.73 -5.32
C LYS A 115 -9.00 33.58 -3.88
N LYS A 116 -9.89 33.31 -2.92
CA LYS A 116 -9.55 33.23 -1.48
C LYS A 116 -8.83 31.89 -1.14
N ASN A 117 -9.18 30.78 -1.80
CA ASN A 117 -8.62 29.47 -1.50
C ASN A 117 -7.60 28.99 -2.55
N LYS A 118 -7.18 29.83 -3.49
CA LYS A 118 -6.34 29.47 -4.63
C LYS A 118 -5.07 28.71 -4.23
N ILE A 119 -4.35 29.20 -3.23
CA ILE A 119 -3.09 28.56 -2.78
C ILE A 119 -3.40 27.22 -2.13
N SER A 120 -4.31 27.18 -1.15
CA SER A 120 -4.69 25.94 -0.47
C SER A 120 -5.24 24.90 -1.46
N TRP A 121 -6.02 25.33 -2.45
CA TRP A 121 -6.57 24.47 -3.49
C TRP A 121 -5.48 23.80 -4.32
N TRP A 122 -4.50 24.58 -4.81
CA TRP A 122 -3.38 24.04 -5.57
C TRP A 122 -2.46 23.16 -4.72
N THR A 123 -2.20 23.54 -3.48
CA THR A 123 -1.40 22.74 -2.54
C THR A 123 -2.07 21.39 -2.29
N SER A 124 -3.38 21.39 -2.05
CA SER A 124 -4.13 20.14 -1.85
C SER A 124 -4.15 19.26 -3.10
N LEU A 125 -4.38 19.85 -4.28
CA LEU A 125 -4.38 19.14 -5.54
C LEU A 125 -3.01 18.51 -5.83
N LEU A 126 -1.94 19.29 -5.69
CA LEU A 126 -0.58 18.83 -5.97
C LEU A 126 -0.09 17.79 -4.94
N ALA A 127 -0.43 17.98 -3.66
CA ALA A 127 -0.03 17.04 -2.62
C ALA A 127 -0.78 15.70 -2.72
N ALA A 128 -2.08 15.72 -2.97
CA ALA A 128 -2.91 14.52 -3.07
C ALA A 128 -2.89 13.88 -4.47
N GLY A 129 -2.57 14.63 -5.51
CA GLY A 129 -2.35 14.12 -6.87
C GLY A 129 -0.89 13.67 -7.08
N PRO A 130 -0.08 14.42 -7.83
CA PRO A 130 1.29 14.00 -8.17
C PRO A 130 2.22 13.89 -6.96
N GLY A 131 1.98 14.64 -5.89
CA GLY A 131 2.78 14.56 -4.65
C GLY A 131 2.74 13.20 -3.97
N TRP A 132 1.67 12.44 -4.19
CA TRP A 132 1.57 11.07 -3.72
C TRP A 132 2.70 10.16 -4.26
N MET A 133 3.17 10.41 -5.48
CA MET A 133 4.27 9.66 -6.09
C MET A 133 5.58 9.82 -5.32
N LEU A 134 5.86 11.03 -4.80
CA LEU A 134 7.05 11.28 -3.97
C LEU A 134 6.99 10.48 -2.66
N VAL A 135 5.85 10.50 -1.98
CA VAL A 135 5.64 9.74 -0.74
C VAL A 135 5.72 8.23 -1.03
N GLY A 136 5.13 7.79 -2.14
CA GLY A 136 5.22 6.39 -2.60
C GLY A 136 6.66 5.95 -2.84
N GLY A 137 7.45 6.76 -3.56
CA GLY A 137 8.87 6.51 -3.80
C GLY A 137 9.69 6.43 -2.50
N LEU A 138 9.48 7.37 -1.58
CA LEU A 138 10.12 7.33 -0.26
C LEU A 138 9.76 6.07 0.53
N LYS A 139 8.52 5.61 0.45
CA LYS A 139 8.09 4.36 1.12
C LYS A 139 8.73 3.11 0.50
N ILE A 140 8.88 3.05 -0.82
CA ILE A 140 9.58 1.95 -1.49
C ILE A 140 11.06 1.94 -1.06
N PHE A 141 11.69 3.11 -1.05
CA PHE A 141 13.07 3.26 -0.60
C PHE A 141 13.24 2.85 0.86
N ALA A 142 12.36 3.31 1.75
CA ALA A 142 12.33 2.87 3.14
C ALA A 142 12.06 1.36 3.28
N GLY A 143 11.21 0.79 2.42
CA GLY A 143 10.95 -0.64 2.36
C GLY A 143 12.20 -1.47 2.04
N SER A 144 13.07 -0.99 1.14
CA SER A 144 14.33 -1.68 0.83
C SER A 144 15.26 -1.76 2.05
N PHE A 145 15.30 -0.72 2.89
CA PHE A 145 16.02 -0.76 4.17
C PHE A 145 15.43 -1.82 5.12
N LEU A 146 14.11 -1.93 5.21
CA LEU A 146 13.47 -2.95 6.06
C LEU A 146 13.77 -4.36 5.59
N VAL A 147 13.80 -4.61 4.27
CA VAL A 147 14.22 -5.89 3.71
C VAL A 147 15.67 -6.18 4.06
N PHE A 148 16.56 -5.19 3.91
CA PHE A 148 17.95 -5.33 4.32
C PHE A 148 18.09 -5.72 5.81
N LEU A 149 17.33 -5.09 6.71
CA LEU A 149 17.30 -5.47 8.13
C LEU A 149 16.84 -6.92 8.33
N CYS A 150 15.81 -7.36 7.62
CA CYS A 150 15.33 -8.74 7.68
C CYS A 150 16.42 -9.74 7.26
N LEU A 151 17.11 -9.47 6.15
CA LEU A 151 18.19 -10.32 5.66
C LEU A 151 19.37 -10.33 6.64
N LYS A 152 19.72 -9.18 7.23
CA LYS A 152 20.76 -9.08 8.25
C LYS A 152 20.42 -9.86 9.53
N MET A 153 19.14 -10.00 9.84
CA MET A 153 18.62 -10.83 10.95
C MET A 153 18.39 -12.29 10.55
N ASN A 154 18.96 -12.73 9.42
CA ASN A 154 18.87 -14.09 8.88
C ASN A 154 17.45 -14.56 8.57
N ILE A 155 16.54 -13.64 8.23
CA ILE A 155 15.23 -14.00 7.71
C ILE A 155 15.40 -14.44 6.24
N PRO A 156 14.82 -15.59 5.83
CA PRO A 156 14.93 -16.09 4.47
C PRO A 156 14.46 -15.06 3.42
N VAL A 157 15.10 -15.05 2.24
CA VAL A 157 14.86 -14.06 1.17
C VAL A 157 13.39 -14.03 0.72
N ASP A 158 12.77 -15.20 0.61
CA ASP A 158 11.36 -15.36 0.25
C ASP A 158 10.37 -14.79 1.28
N MET A 159 10.81 -14.61 2.52
CA MET A 159 10.01 -14.05 3.61
C MET A 159 10.40 -12.61 3.95
N ALA A 160 11.60 -12.17 3.57
CA ALA A 160 12.14 -10.86 3.96
C ALA A 160 11.31 -9.67 3.44
N GLY A 161 10.57 -9.85 2.35
CA GLY A 161 9.65 -8.86 1.78
C GLY A 161 8.25 -8.83 2.41
N GLU A 162 7.96 -9.68 3.40
CA GLU A 162 6.65 -9.72 4.04
C GLU A 162 6.49 -8.55 5.04
N PRO A 163 5.50 -7.64 4.84
CA PRO A 163 5.39 -6.41 5.61
C PRO A 163 5.30 -6.60 7.13
N THR A 164 4.62 -7.66 7.60
CA THR A 164 4.49 -7.93 9.04
C THR A 164 5.85 -8.29 9.66
N LEU A 165 6.64 -9.10 8.95
CA LEU A 165 7.99 -9.45 9.38
C LEU A 165 8.94 -8.26 9.33
N MET A 166 8.87 -7.45 8.25
CA MET A 166 9.66 -6.24 8.10
C MET A 166 9.49 -5.30 9.29
N TYR A 167 8.25 -4.97 9.64
CA TYR A 167 7.98 -4.08 10.78
C TYR A 167 8.23 -4.74 12.13
N LYS A 168 7.97 -6.03 12.27
CA LYS A 168 8.34 -6.77 13.49
C LYS A 168 9.85 -6.68 13.73
N THR A 169 10.65 -6.93 12.72
CA THR A 169 12.11 -6.83 12.78
C THR A 169 12.55 -5.41 13.15
N ALA A 170 11.99 -4.39 12.52
CA ALA A 170 12.32 -3.01 12.83
C ALA A 170 11.93 -2.60 14.26
N PHE A 171 10.77 -3.03 14.76
CA PHE A 171 10.34 -2.77 16.12
C PHE A 171 11.16 -3.52 17.19
N GLN A 172 11.85 -4.62 16.85
CA GLN A 172 12.77 -5.29 17.76
C GLN A 172 13.99 -4.41 18.13
N PHE A 173 14.36 -3.45 17.29
CA PHE A 173 15.36 -2.46 17.65
C PHE A 173 14.84 -1.41 18.65
N VAL A 174 13.53 -1.12 18.61
CA VAL A 174 12.90 -0.08 19.43
C VAL A 174 12.51 -0.61 20.80
N PHE A 175 11.96 -1.83 20.85
CA PHE A 175 11.40 -2.41 22.08
C PHE A 175 12.14 -3.69 22.47
N THR A 176 12.48 -3.79 23.76
CA THR A 176 13.07 -4.99 24.33
C THR A 176 12.03 -6.07 24.68
N SER A 177 10.79 -5.66 24.96
CA SER A 177 9.69 -6.57 25.28
C SER A 177 9.06 -7.17 24.02
N SER A 178 9.03 -8.50 23.92
CA SER A 178 8.38 -9.23 22.82
C SER A 178 6.90 -8.87 22.67
N TRP A 179 6.21 -8.60 23.76
CA TRP A 179 4.82 -8.14 23.73
C TRP A 179 4.69 -6.76 23.10
N ALA A 180 5.57 -5.80 23.46
CA ALA A 180 5.57 -4.45 22.89
C ALA A 180 5.86 -4.49 21.38
N VAL A 181 6.82 -5.30 20.94
CA VAL A 181 7.10 -5.55 19.53
C VAL A 181 5.86 -6.07 18.81
N ALA A 182 5.23 -7.12 19.34
CA ALA A 182 4.05 -7.71 18.74
C ALA A 182 2.88 -6.72 18.67
N PHE A 183 2.63 -5.99 19.75
CA PHE A 183 1.56 -4.98 19.82
C PHE A 183 1.78 -3.83 18.83
N ALA A 184 2.99 -3.25 18.79
CA ALA A 184 3.31 -2.17 17.86
C ALA A 184 3.19 -2.63 16.39
N THR A 185 3.71 -3.82 16.10
CA THR A 185 3.63 -4.42 14.76
C THR A 185 2.17 -4.65 14.35
N ALA A 186 1.38 -5.31 15.20
CA ALA A 186 -0.02 -5.60 14.91
C ALA A 186 -0.82 -4.31 14.72
N THR A 187 -0.66 -3.34 15.62
CA THR A 187 -1.36 -2.04 15.54
C THR A 187 -1.01 -1.32 14.24
N PHE A 188 0.27 -1.21 13.91
CA PHE A 188 0.71 -0.55 12.68
C PHE A 188 0.17 -1.24 11.43
N VAL A 189 0.34 -2.56 11.33
CA VAL A 189 -0.05 -3.33 10.14
C VAL A 189 -1.57 -3.34 9.98
N ILE A 190 -2.34 -3.53 11.06
CA ILE A 190 -3.81 -3.52 11.00
C ILE A 190 -4.33 -2.16 10.53
N ILE A 191 -3.85 -1.07 11.14
CA ILE A 191 -4.25 0.29 10.72
C ILE A 191 -3.89 0.52 9.26
N SER A 192 -2.66 0.21 8.85
CA SER A 192 -2.19 0.38 7.48
C SER A 192 -3.07 -0.37 6.48
N GLN A 193 -3.40 -1.63 6.76
CA GLN A 193 -4.19 -2.46 5.86
C GLN A 193 -5.66 -2.01 5.79
N ILE A 194 -6.27 -1.64 6.90
CA ILE A 194 -7.64 -1.12 6.87
C ILE A 194 -7.69 0.18 6.08
N LYS A 195 -6.72 1.09 6.26
CA LYS A 195 -6.64 2.36 5.51
C LYS A 195 -6.62 2.13 3.99
N ILE A 196 -5.76 1.25 3.51
CA ILE A 196 -5.63 0.97 2.07
C ILE A 196 -6.82 0.16 1.54
N ASN A 197 -7.28 -0.85 2.28
CA ASN A 197 -8.41 -1.68 1.85
C ASN A 197 -9.70 -0.88 1.71
N VAL A 198 -9.94 0.08 2.59
CA VAL A 198 -11.11 0.97 2.53
C VAL A 198 -11.09 1.85 1.28
N THR A 199 -9.93 2.43 0.93
CA THR A 199 -9.80 3.25 -0.28
C THR A 199 -9.93 2.41 -1.55
N ASN A 200 -9.29 1.24 -1.60
CA ASN A 200 -9.36 0.34 -2.74
C ASN A 200 -10.78 -0.23 -2.93
N ALA A 201 -11.46 -0.59 -1.85
CA ALA A 201 -12.84 -1.07 -1.92
C ALA A 201 -13.82 0.03 -2.39
N TYR A 202 -13.58 1.29 -1.98
CA TYR A 202 -14.35 2.44 -2.45
C TYR A 202 -14.14 2.66 -3.95
N ALA A 203 -12.89 2.81 -4.40
CA ALA A 203 -12.54 3.02 -5.81
C ALA A 203 -12.99 1.83 -6.68
N GLY A 204 -12.73 0.59 -6.24
CA GLY A 204 -13.17 -0.62 -6.93
C GLY A 204 -14.69 -0.69 -7.09
N SER A 205 -15.46 -0.31 -6.07
CA SER A 205 -16.93 -0.29 -6.17
C SER A 205 -17.44 0.71 -7.23
N ILE A 206 -16.75 1.84 -7.40
CA ILE A 206 -17.06 2.83 -8.44
C ILE A 206 -16.67 2.29 -9.82
N ALA A 207 -15.48 1.70 -9.93
CA ALA A 207 -15.00 1.14 -11.20
C ALA A 207 -15.95 0.03 -11.71
N TRP A 208 -16.34 -0.92 -10.86
CA TRP A 208 -17.32 -1.95 -11.21
C TRP A 208 -18.67 -1.36 -11.59
N SER A 209 -19.18 -0.39 -10.83
CA SER A 209 -20.43 0.30 -11.15
C SER A 209 -20.37 0.95 -12.52
N ASN A 210 -19.29 1.65 -12.85
CA ASN A 210 -19.12 2.30 -14.14
C ASN A 210 -18.98 1.29 -15.29
N PHE A 211 -18.23 0.22 -15.08
CA PHE A 211 -18.03 -0.82 -16.10
C PHE A 211 -19.37 -1.51 -16.44
N PHE A 212 -20.06 -2.05 -15.44
CA PHE A 212 -21.28 -2.79 -15.69
C PHE A 212 -22.45 -1.91 -16.14
N SER A 213 -22.55 -0.67 -15.67
CA SER A 213 -23.59 0.24 -16.15
C SER A 213 -23.47 0.56 -17.63
N ARG A 214 -22.25 0.63 -18.15
CA ARG A 214 -22.00 0.80 -19.60
C ARG A 214 -22.27 -0.47 -20.40
N LEU A 215 -21.98 -1.64 -19.81
CA LEU A 215 -22.12 -2.92 -20.50
C LEU A 215 -23.58 -3.41 -20.51
N THR A 216 -24.29 -3.27 -19.38
CA THR A 216 -25.62 -3.89 -19.18
C THR A 216 -26.75 -2.87 -19.14
N HIS A 217 -26.44 -1.56 -19.15
CA HIS A 217 -27.39 -0.47 -18.93
C HIS A 217 -28.19 -0.58 -17.61
N SER A 218 -27.70 -1.42 -16.67
CA SER A 218 -28.29 -1.61 -15.35
C SER A 218 -27.47 -0.84 -14.31
N HIS A 219 -28.16 -0.23 -13.35
CA HIS A 219 -27.55 0.60 -12.32
C HIS A 219 -27.88 0.09 -10.91
N PRO A 220 -27.44 -1.14 -10.53
CA PRO A 220 -27.53 -1.57 -9.14
C PRO A 220 -26.70 -0.60 -8.29
N GLY A 221 -27.19 -0.30 -7.09
CA GLY A 221 -26.54 0.68 -6.22
C GLY A 221 -25.09 0.32 -5.89
N ARG A 222 -24.27 1.32 -5.55
CA ARG A 222 -22.85 1.18 -5.24
C ARG A 222 -22.54 0.09 -4.19
N VAL A 223 -23.45 -0.15 -3.24
CA VAL A 223 -23.28 -1.18 -2.20
C VAL A 223 -23.18 -2.58 -2.79
N VAL A 224 -23.94 -2.86 -3.84
CA VAL A 224 -23.87 -4.17 -4.53
C VAL A 224 -22.46 -4.40 -5.09
N TRP A 225 -21.92 -3.38 -5.75
CA TRP A 225 -20.57 -3.45 -6.32
C TRP A 225 -19.47 -3.46 -5.27
N LEU A 226 -19.71 -2.85 -4.12
CA LEU A 226 -18.81 -2.96 -2.97
C LEU A 226 -18.73 -4.40 -2.45
N ILE A 227 -19.88 -5.02 -2.22
CA ILE A 227 -19.93 -6.43 -1.75
C ILE A 227 -19.30 -7.35 -2.80
N PHE A 228 -19.59 -7.14 -4.08
CA PHE A 228 -18.99 -7.89 -5.18
C PHE A 228 -17.46 -7.77 -5.19
N ASN A 229 -16.93 -6.54 -5.08
CA ASN A 229 -15.49 -6.28 -5.05
C ASN A 229 -14.81 -6.96 -3.85
N VAL A 230 -15.41 -6.85 -2.66
CA VAL A 230 -14.89 -7.47 -1.44
C VAL A 230 -14.95 -9.00 -1.52
N ALA A 231 -16.02 -9.57 -2.10
CA ALA A 231 -16.13 -11.01 -2.30
C ALA A 231 -15.07 -11.55 -3.26
N ILE A 232 -14.81 -10.87 -4.38
CA ILE A 232 -13.71 -11.23 -5.29
C ILE A 232 -12.36 -11.17 -4.58
N ALA A 233 -12.08 -10.08 -3.86
CA ALA A 233 -10.84 -9.94 -3.11
C ALA A 233 -10.65 -11.05 -2.07
N PHE A 234 -11.71 -11.42 -1.35
CA PHE A 234 -11.71 -12.52 -0.40
C PHE A 234 -11.43 -13.87 -1.08
N LEU A 235 -12.10 -14.15 -2.20
CA LEU A 235 -11.86 -15.38 -2.97
C LEU A 235 -10.41 -15.45 -3.46
N LEU A 236 -9.90 -14.38 -4.05
CA LEU A 236 -8.52 -14.34 -4.57
C LEU A 236 -7.49 -14.58 -3.46
N VAL A 237 -7.65 -13.97 -2.29
CA VAL A 237 -6.69 -14.16 -1.19
C VAL A 237 -6.77 -15.57 -0.60
N THR A 238 -7.96 -16.18 -0.54
CA THR A 238 -8.13 -17.54 -0.05
C THR A 238 -7.61 -18.60 -1.03
N MET A 239 -7.61 -18.29 -2.32
CA MET A 239 -7.01 -19.14 -3.37
C MET A 239 -5.49 -19.01 -3.47
N GLY A 240 -4.85 -18.19 -2.64
CA GLY A 240 -3.41 -17.97 -2.70
C GLY A 240 -2.97 -17.16 -3.93
N ALA A 241 -3.88 -16.40 -4.54
CA ALA A 241 -3.62 -15.62 -5.76
C ALA A 241 -2.52 -14.56 -5.61
N TYR A 242 -2.08 -14.28 -4.37
CA TYR A 242 -0.98 -13.34 -4.12
C TYR A 242 0.32 -13.77 -4.84
N GLN A 243 0.64 -15.06 -4.82
CA GLN A 243 1.82 -15.60 -5.51
C GLN A 243 1.69 -15.52 -7.04
N ALA A 244 0.47 -15.75 -7.56
CA ALA A 244 0.19 -15.60 -8.98
C ALA A 244 0.22 -14.12 -9.43
N LEU A 245 -0.15 -13.19 -8.55
CA LEU A 245 -0.12 -11.75 -8.82
C LEU A 245 1.29 -11.26 -9.13
N GLU A 246 2.31 -11.70 -8.42
CA GLU A 246 3.70 -11.31 -8.69
C GLU A 246 4.13 -11.69 -10.11
N GLN A 247 3.69 -12.85 -10.60
CA GLN A 247 4.00 -13.32 -11.96
C GLN A 247 3.24 -12.51 -13.04
N ILE A 248 2.05 -11.99 -12.71
CA ILE A 248 1.20 -11.24 -13.64
C ILE A 248 1.54 -9.76 -13.63
N LEU A 249 2.20 -9.23 -12.60
CA LEU A 249 2.51 -7.81 -12.46
C LEU A 249 3.29 -7.24 -13.67
N GLY A 250 4.19 -8.02 -14.25
CA GLY A 250 4.92 -7.62 -15.45
C GLY A 250 4.00 -7.37 -16.64
N LEU A 251 3.06 -8.28 -16.92
CA LEU A 251 2.09 -8.13 -18.01
C LEU A 251 1.13 -6.96 -17.70
N TYR A 252 0.65 -6.86 -16.47
CA TYR A 252 -0.22 -5.77 -16.05
C TYR A 252 0.45 -4.39 -16.18
N SER A 253 1.74 -4.29 -15.87
CA SER A 253 2.50 -3.05 -16.00
C SER A 253 2.55 -2.56 -17.46
N ILE A 254 2.70 -3.46 -18.44
CA ILE A 254 2.71 -3.11 -19.86
C ILE A 254 1.36 -2.50 -20.27
N ILE A 255 0.25 -3.11 -19.83
CA ILE A 255 -1.10 -2.61 -20.12
C ILE A 255 -1.31 -1.25 -19.44
N ALA A 256 -0.90 -1.09 -18.19
CA ALA A 256 -1.04 0.16 -17.45
C ALA A 256 -0.25 1.31 -18.11
N VAL A 257 0.99 1.06 -18.53
CA VAL A 257 1.84 2.05 -19.19
C VAL A 257 1.28 2.42 -20.56
N ALA A 258 0.82 1.43 -21.34
CA ALA A 258 0.19 1.68 -22.63
C ALA A 258 -1.07 2.56 -22.49
N TRP A 259 -1.90 2.29 -21.47
CA TRP A 259 -3.07 3.11 -21.15
C TRP A 259 -2.71 4.54 -20.76
N VAL A 260 -1.71 4.73 -19.89
CA VAL A 260 -1.22 6.07 -19.51
C VAL A 260 -0.64 6.79 -20.72
N GLY A 261 0.12 6.08 -21.58
CA GLY A 261 0.67 6.64 -22.82
C GLY A 261 -0.43 7.13 -23.77
N ALA A 262 -1.49 6.33 -23.96
CA ALA A 262 -2.63 6.73 -24.77
C ALA A 262 -3.33 7.98 -24.21
N LEU A 263 -3.60 8.04 -22.91
CA LEU A 263 -4.18 9.22 -22.27
C LEU A 263 -3.31 10.47 -22.43
N SER A 264 -1.98 10.31 -22.32
CA SER A 264 -1.04 11.43 -22.41
C SER A 264 -0.90 11.96 -23.84
N SER A 265 -1.18 11.14 -24.85
CA SER A 265 -1.12 11.54 -26.26
C SER A 265 -2.38 12.26 -26.74
N ASP A 266 -3.49 12.13 -26.01
CA ASP A 266 -4.76 12.80 -26.30
C ASP A 266 -4.86 14.23 -25.70
N LEU A 267 -3.87 14.62 -24.88
CA LEU A 267 -3.78 15.94 -24.26
C LEU A 267 -2.91 16.91 -25.05
#